data_42f0f096a94d626f3ad49d11def8dea4
#
_entry.id   42f0f096a94d626f3ad49d11def8dea4
#
_cell.length_a   1.000
_cell.length_b   1.000
_cell.length_c   1.000
_cell.angle_alpha   90.00
_cell.angle_beta   90.00
_cell.angle_gamma   90.00
#
_symmetry.space_group_name_H-M   'P 1'
#
loop_
_entity.id
_entity.type
_entity.pdbx_description
1 polymer ?
#
loop_
_entity_poly.entity_id
_entity_poly.type
_entity_poly.pdbx_seq_one_letter_code
_entity_poly.pdbx_strand_id
1 'polypeptide(L)'
;MNKYTNIAGIVGNPSFYGEGFRDYSPETMRTMREYGFDTVFVNIAWSRPFIDAVIPEHVMVSKKFPLISPPDVEERFRLFKERTVSAKQSGMRTFALFGIPEYRDYSELPPEYGVLKGESVSSVAPFASDTCISRPEVLDLYTELLSGILEKVPELDGLLIYNIDELADICRDGSDCPYCKGVPTEKRLSAFLNELFARVRTVKPDLEMWWEPWELSAAQVYGIMKKLDPRIGICCHSTINEVYFINEGDTWLRQTARMAKEQGRKFIVELFIGGSGEDLGIVAGFPCPSLVYRQMLSYGNIPGISAIKEYFGNAVPYFSVNEKVFAACVKAPEFPEYDALIRTIAETYTGAENADDLLAFWDLAGRAVEMIPWELSWVMRLSNYPSYHPGYWGRIPFCDLMRTPWKTPSWLSSRRSYYIITENTSNYNHTLALDVNARFDMALEYIDEALKLFPHLAYKAEFGAEFTRQKEALEIIRCQLICRKDHLMLSECASFMRENKTAPFDVGEILRRDRKTAETLKNILDDSDTPYLKDYDFLGESLGIIDECIGKYNGSPEKWLSEYNF
;
A
#
# COMPACT_ATOMS: atom_id res chain seq x y z
N MET A 1 -30.94 6.33 0.46
CA MET A 1 -30.12 5.63 1.47
C MET A 1 -28.72 5.56 0.91
N ASN A 2 -27.71 5.94 1.66
CA ASN A 2 -26.34 5.77 1.19
C ASN A 2 -26.10 4.30 0.89
N LYS A 3 -25.51 4.02 -0.28
CA LYS A 3 -25.18 2.65 -0.72
C LYS A 3 -24.20 1.96 0.24
N TYR A 4 -23.33 2.73 0.85
CA TYR A 4 -22.29 2.26 1.77
C TYR A 4 -22.61 2.66 3.21
N THR A 5 -22.35 1.76 4.14
CA THR A 5 -22.54 2.00 5.59
C THR A 5 -21.36 2.72 6.23
N ASN A 6 -20.19 2.64 5.60
CA ASN A 6 -18.96 3.35 5.98
C ASN A 6 -18.16 3.68 4.73
N ILE A 7 -17.57 4.84 4.71
CA ILE A 7 -16.56 5.26 3.74
C ILE A 7 -15.39 5.76 4.56
N ALA A 8 -14.42 4.87 4.76
CA ALA A 8 -13.27 5.09 5.63
C ALA A 8 -12.07 5.60 4.85
N GLY A 9 -11.45 6.65 5.33
CA GLY A 9 -10.24 7.22 4.77
C GLY A 9 -9.07 7.19 5.75
N ILE A 10 -7.88 7.26 5.20
CA ILE A 10 -6.62 7.44 5.92
C ILE A 10 -6.21 8.90 5.78
N VAL A 11 -5.74 9.50 6.87
CA VAL A 11 -5.18 10.85 6.85
C VAL A 11 -3.68 10.77 6.65
N GLY A 12 -3.18 11.58 5.75
CA GLY A 12 -1.75 11.71 5.52
C GLY A 12 -1.29 11.30 4.14
N ASN A 13 -0.08 11.68 3.82
CA ASN A 13 0.58 11.26 2.60
C ASN A 13 1.37 9.98 2.87
N PRO A 14 1.28 8.96 2.02
CA PRO A 14 2.07 7.76 2.10
C PRO A 14 3.52 8.00 1.66
N SER A 15 4.17 9.02 2.20
CA SER A 15 5.60 9.19 2.02
C SER A 15 6.32 8.18 2.92
N PHE A 16 6.84 7.13 2.33
CA PHE A 16 7.68 6.16 3.05
C PHE A 16 8.98 6.78 3.59
N TYR A 17 9.33 7.99 3.19
CA TYR A 17 10.65 8.57 3.42
C TYR A 17 10.66 9.97 4.01
N GLY A 18 9.52 10.58 4.28
CA GLY A 18 9.42 11.90 4.87
C GLY A 18 8.45 11.98 6.04
N GLU A 19 8.42 13.09 6.73
CA GLU A 19 7.35 13.42 7.67
C GLU A 19 6.06 13.59 6.87
N GLY A 20 5.27 12.53 6.77
CA GLY A 20 4.00 12.57 6.08
C GLY A 20 3.08 13.64 6.67
N PHE A 21 2.25 14.21 5.82
CA PHE A 21 1.23 15.16 6.25
C PHE A 21 0.24 14.47 7.19
N ARG A 22 0.05 15.04 8.38
CA ARG A 22 -0.83 14.53 9.43
C ARG A 22 -1.67 15.66 9.95
N ASP A 23 -2.90 15.75 9.49
CA ASP A 23 -3.78 16.78 10.00
C ASP A 23 -5.16 16.22 10.33
N TYR A 24 -5.40 16.03 11.62
CA TYR A 24 -6.69 15.65 12.17
C TYR A 24 -7.50 16.87 12.66
N SER A 25 -7.21 18.05 12.13
CA SER A 25 -7.94 19.27 12.46
C SER A 25 -9.42 19.16 12.05
N PRO A 26 -10.30 19.94 12.69
CA PRO A 26 -11.70 20.02 12.28
C PRO A 26 -11.89 20.46 10.81
N GLU A 27 -10.95 21.21 10.26
CA GLU A 27 -10.97 21.65 8.86
C GLU A 27 -10.73 20.48 7.93
N THR A 28 -9.68 19.72 8.17
CA THR A 28 -9.37 18.51 7.42
C THR A 28 -10.52 17.50 7.49
N MET A 29 -11.08 17.26 8.66
CA MET A 29 -12.22 16.35 8.81
C MET A 29 -13.46 16.86 8.05
N ARG A 30 -13.72 18.17 8.00
CA ARG A 30 -14.79 18.72 7.16
C ARG A 30 -14.55 18.48 5.69
N THR A 31 -13.33 18.75 5.22
CA THR A 31 -12.95 18.51 3.82
C THR A 31 -13.14 17.04 3.45
N MET A 32 -12.66 16.09 4.27
CA MET A 32 -12.91 14.66 4.04
C MET A 32 -14.40 14.34 3.91
N ARG A 33 -15.24 14.90 4.78
CA ARG A 33 -16.70 14.72 4.69
C ARG A 33 -17.30 15.32 3.41
N GLU A 34 -16.79 16.45 2.95
CA GLU A 34 -17.17 17.02 1.66
C GLU A 34 -16.83 16.13 0.48
N TYR A 35 -15.80 15.29 0.59
CA TYR A 35 -15.47 14.27 -0.38
C TYR A 35 -16.19 12.92 -0.15
N GLY A 36 -17.05 12.84 0.87
CA GLY A 36 -17.93 11.69 1.11
C GLY A 36 -17.42 10.70 2.14
N PHE A 37 -16.29 10.95 2.79
CA PHE A 37 -15.81 10.13 3.90
C PHE A 37 -16.66 10.38 5.15
N ASP A 38 -16.99 9.31 5.87
CA ASP A 38 -17.71 9.38 7.14
C ASP A 38 -16.90 8.75 8.30
N THR A 39 -15.83 8.08 7.97
CA THR A 39 -14.97 7.32 8.90
C THR A 39 -13.51 7.67 8.65
N VAL A 40 -12.70 7.75 9.71
CA VAL A 40 -11.25 8.00 9.61
C VAL A 40 -10.48 7.06 10.51
N PHE A 41 -9.32 6.59 10.04
CA PHE A 41 -8.35 5.87 10.85
C PHE A 41 -7.48 6.86 11.61
N VAL A 42 -7.48 6.77 12.96
CA VAL A 42 -6.86 7.77 13.83
C VAL A 42 -5.41 7.48 14.18
N ASN A 43 -4.89 6.31 13.83
CA ASN A 43 -3.53 5.87 14.13
C ASN A 43 -2.69 5.56 12.90
N ILE A 44 -3.22 5.80 11.71
CA ILE A 44 -2.46 5.73 10.48
C ILE A 44 -2.35 7.13 9.91
N ALA A 45 -1.19 7.70 10.06
CA ALA A 45 -0.73 8.80 9.26
C ALA A 45 0.67 8.37 8.80
N TRP A 46 0.79 7.99 7.57
CA TRP A 46 2.05 7.51 7.02
C TRP A 46 3.12 8.58 7.15
N SER A 47 4.11 8.33 7.97
CA SER A 47 5.26 9.21 8.14
C SER A 47 6.42 8.43 8.72
N ARG A 48 7.62 8.95 8.63
CA ARG A 48 8.74 8.41 9.40
C ARG A 48 8.64 8.84 10.88
N PRO A 49 8.99 7.96 11.81
CA PRO A 49 9.23 6.53 11.65
C PRO A 49 7.95 5.84 11.18
N PHE A 50 8.10 4.97 10.30
CA PHE A 50 7.33 4.30 9.29
C PHE A 50 5.82 4.13 9.53
N ILE A 51 5.38 3.92 10.75
CA ILE A 51 3.98 3.66 11.06
C ILE A 51 3.61 4.31 12.38
N ASP A 52 2.54 5.05 12.34
CA ASP A 52 2.03 5.75 13.49
C ASP A 52 1.12 4.86 14.34
N ALA A 53 1.71 4.15 15.29
CA ALA A 53 0.96 3.45 16.33
C ALA A 53 0.02 2.31 15.85
N VAL A 54 0.39 1.57 14.80
CA VAL A 54 -0.42 0.44 14.27
C VAL A 54 -0.35 -0.85 15.12
N ILE A 55 0.37 -0.85 16.22
CA ILE A 55 0.44 -1.97 17.17
C ILE A 55 -0.15 -1.50 18.49
N PRO A 56 -1.04 -2.25 19.15
CA PRO A 56 -1.65 -1.82 20.41
C PRO A 56 -0.66 -1.47 21.51
N GLU A 57 0.48 -2.18 21.55
CA GLU A 57 1.59 -1.92 22.48
C GLU A 57 2.24 -0.55 22.28
N HIS A 58 2.09 0.04 21.10
CA HIS A 58 2.62 1.38 20.82
C HIS A 58 1.79 2.49 21.46
N VAL A 59 0.56 2.21 21.85
CA VAL A 59 -0.35 3.19 22.47
C VAL A 59 -0.84 2.79 23.87
N MET A 60 -0.54 1.56 24.33
CA MET A 60 -0.97 1.08 25.63
C MET A 60 0.07 0.16 26.25
N VAL A 61 0.41 0.41 27.52
CA VAL A 61 1.33 -0.44 28.28
C VAL A 61 0.58 -1.61 28.90
N SER A 62 1.08 -2.83 28.69
CA SER A 62 0.59 -4.01 29.41
C SER A 62 1.07 -4.00 30.85
N LYS A 63 0.19 -4.31 31.80
CA LYS A 63 0.53 -4.44 33.21
C LYS A 63 1.45 -5.63 33.46
N LYS A 64 1.24 -6.73 32.72
CA LYS A 64 2.01 -7.97 32.85
C LYS A 64 3.32 -7.95 32.07
N PHE A 65 3.34 -7.30 30.93
CA PHE A 65 4.47 -7.28 30.00
C PHE A 65 4.87 -5.85 29.61
N PRO A 66 5.26 -4.98 30.56
CA PRO A 66 5.47 -3.55 30.28
C PRO A 66 6.61 -3.25 29.30
N LEU A 67 7.61 -4.13 29.18
CA LEU A 67 8.79 -3.89 28.31
C LEU A 67 8.53 -4.13 26.82
N ILE A 68 7.34 -4.60 26.45
CA ILE A 68 6.99 -4.71 25.01
C ILE A 68 6.53 -3.38 24.41
N SER A 69 6.23 -2.40 25.23
CA SER A 69 5.84 -1.07 24.77
C SER A 69 7.07 -0.17 24.56
N PRO A 70 7.07 0.70 23.54
CA PRO A 70 8.15 1.62 23.31
C PRO A 70 8.24 2.69 24.41
N PRO A 71 9.41 3.32 24.61
CA PRO A 71 9.58 4.33 25.66
C PRO A 71 8.67 5.55 25.53
N ASP A 72 8.24 5.87 24.33
CA ASP A 72 7.38 7.02 23.97
C ASP A 72 5.88 6.68 23.93
N VAL A 73 5.48 5.54 24.47
CA VAL A 73 4.09 5.06 24.44
C VAL A 73 3.06 6.06 25.02
N GLU A 74 3.43 6.80 26.06
CA GLU A 74 2.53 7.79 26.67
C GLU A 74 2.24 8.95 25.72
N GLU A 75 3.25 9.42 25.00
CA GLU A 75 3.11 10.48 23.99
C GLU A 75 2.30 9.98 22.79
N ARG A 76 2.57 8.78 22.30
CA ARG A 76 1.78 8.14 21.24
C ARG A 76 0.32 7.98 21.65
N PHE A 77 0.05 7.54 22.88
CA PHE A 77 -1.31 7.44 23.39
C PHE A 77 -2.01 8.80 23.46
N ARG A 78 -1.31 9.85 23.91
CA ARG A 78 -1.83 11.22 23.94
C ARG A 78 -2.27 11.67 22.56
N LEU A 79 -1.39 11.53 21.55
CA LEU A 79 -1.69 11.88 20.15
C LEU A 79 -2.85 11.06 19.58
N PHE A 80 -2.86 9.75 19.82
CA PHE A 80 -3.94 8.86 19.42
C PHE A 80 -5.29 9.33 19.97
N LYS A 81 -5.34 9.64 21.27
CA LYS A 81 -6.55 10.12 21.93
C LYS A 81 -7.00 11.48 21.39
N GLU A 82 -6.08 12.42 21.24
CA GLU A 82 -6.39 13.77 20.71
C GLU A 82 -6.96 13.69 19.30
N ARG A 83 -6.38 12.89 18.41
CA ARG A 83 -6.89 12.66 17.05
C ARG A 83 -8.28 12.05 17.06
N THR A 84 -8.49 11.03 17.89
CA THR A 84 -9.80 10.37 18.01
C THR A 84 -10.86 11.35 18.47
N VAL A 85 -10.59 12.13 19.50
CA VAL A 85 -11.52 13.14 20.02
C VAL A 85 -11.81 14.24 18.98
N SER A 86 -10.77 14.77 18.31
CA SER A 86 -10.92 15.80 17.27
C SER A 86 -11.78 15.31 16.10
N ALA A 87 -11.49 14.10 15.59
CA ALA A 87 -12.27 13.52 14.52
C ALA A 87 -13.72 13.27 14.92
N LYS A 88 -13.95 12.75 16.12
CA LYS A 88 -15.30 12.52 16.66
C LYS A 88 -16.09 13.81 16.81
N GLN A 89 -15.48 14.86 17.37
CA GLN A 89 -16.09 16.18 17.51
C GLN A 89 -16.44 16.82 16.15
N SER A 90 -15.69 16.47 15.11
CA SER A 90 -15.95 16.89 13.73
C SER A 90 -17.02 16.04 13.03
N GLY A 91 -17.63 15.09 13.72
CA GLY A 91 -18.73 14.25 13.23
C GLY A 91 -18.27 13.06 12.38
N MET A 92 -16.98 12.68 12.45
CA MET A 92 -16.45 11.43 11.86
C MET A 92 -16.70 10.25 12.78
N ARG A 93 -16.85 9.07 12.21
CA ARG A 93 -16.60 7.82 12.92
C ARG A 93 -15.09 7.59 13.00
N THR A 94 -14.65 6.94 14.06
CA THR A 94 -13.22 6.78 14.33
C THR A 94 -12.86 5.29 14.45
N PHE A 95 -11.87 4.89 13.69
CA PHE A 95 -11.35 3.52 13.67
C PHE A 95 -9.85 3.54 13.95
N ALA A 96 -9.35 2.47 14.57
CA ALA A 96 -7.93 2.19 14.66
C ALA A 96 -7.59 0.93 13.86
N LEU A 97 -6.46 0.92 13.17
CA LEU A 97 -5.90 -0.25 12.51
C LEU A 97 -4.79 -0.81 13.38
N PHE A 98 -4.89 -2.11 13.72
CA PHE A 98 -3.88 -2.76 14.53
C PHE A 98 -3.42 -4.08 13.94
N GLY A 99 -2.10 -4.22 13.80
CA GLY A 99 -1.44 -5.50 13.55
C GLY A 99 -1.30 -6.29 14.86
N ILE A 100 -1.84 -7.47 14.94
CA ILE A 100 -1.75 -8.34 16.11
C ILE A 100 -1.67 -9.82 15.73
N PRO A 101 -0.76 -10.56 16.39
CA PRO A 101 0.24 -10.13 17.38
C PRO A 101 1.52 -9.59 16.73
N GLU A 102 2.24 -8.73 17.40
CA GLU A 102 3.55 -8.28 16.96
C GLU A 102 4.58 -9.42 17.08
N TYR A 103 5.42 -9.60 16.03
CA TYR A 103 6.61 -10.45 16.12
C TYR A 103 7.74 -9.72 16.87
N ARG A 104 8.64 -10.47 17.55
CA ARG A 104 9.64 -9.85 18.45
C ARG A 104 10.95 -10.58 18.46
N ASP A 105 12.02 -9.87 18.77
CA ASP A 105 13.24 -10.48 19.28
C ASP A 105 13.09 -10.76 20.78
N TYR A 106 12.71 -11.98 21.11
CA TYR A 106 12.54 -12.41 22.50
C TYR A 106 13.87 -12.60 23.24
N SER A 107 15.02 -12.56 22.55
CA SER A 107 16.34 -12.65 23.19
C SER A 107 16.70 -11.37 23.97
N GLU A 108 16.09 -10.26 23.61
CA GLU A 108 16.26 -8.97 24.29
C GLU A 108 15.30 -8.78 25.48
N LEU A 109 14.37 -9.70 25.69
CA LEU A 109 13.35 -9.60 26.72
C LEU A 109 13.63 -10.56 27.90
N PRO A 110 13.15 -10.24 29.12
CA PRO A 110 13.25 -11.15 30.25
C PRO A 110 12.61 -12.52 29.97
N PRO A 111 13.16 -13.61 30.55
CA PRO A 111 12.72 -15.00 30.26
C PRO A 111 11.21 -15.25 30.44
N GLU A 112 10.55 -14.54 31.34
CA GLU A 112 9.11 -14.63 31.57
C GLU A 112 8.27 -14.20 30.38
N TYR A 113 8.82 -13.41 29.46
CA TYR A 113 8.16 -13.02 28.20
C TYR A 113 8.11 -14.18 27.20
N GLY A 114 8.92 -15.21 27.40
CA GLY A 114 8.91 -16.41 26.58
C GLY A 114 7.56 -17.13 26.53
N VAL A 115 6.64 -16.84 27.47
CA VAL A 115 5.25 -17.34 27.44
C VAL A 115 4.44 -16.80 26.26
N LEU A 116 4.90 -15.76 25.58
CA LEU A 116 4.26 -15.18 24.39
C LEU A 116 4.84 -15.77 23.09
N LYS A 117 6.07 -16.25 23.16
CA LYS A 117 6.86 -16.66 22.00
C LYS A 117 6.29 -17.89 21.30
N GLY A 118 6.27 -17.85 19.96
CA GLY A 118 6.18 -19.02 19.09
C GLY A 118 7.55 -19.66 18.87
N GLU A 119 7.55 -20.85 18.28
CA GLU A 119 8.78 -21.58 17.96
C GLU A 119 9.20 -21.42 16.48
N SER A 120 8.52 -20.54 15.74
CA SER A 120 8.87 -20.19 14.36
C SER A 120 9.56 -18.83 14.31
N VAL A 121 10.45 -18.70 13.35
CA VAL A 121 11.00 -17.40 12.94
C VAL A 121 9.95 -16.69 12.12
N SER A 122 9.79 -15.39 12.33
CA SER A 122 8.85 -14.59 11.54
C SER A 122 9.19 -14.64 10.06
N SER A 123 8.17 -14.78 9.23
CA SER A 123 8.33 -14.74 7.79
C SER A 123 8.61 -13.33 7.26
N VAL A 124 8.22 -12.33 8.05
CA VAL A 124 8.41 -10.90 7.74
C VAL A 124 9.75 -10.39 8.24
N ALA A 125 10.19 -10.87 9.41
CA ALA A 125 11.44 -10.45 10.04
C ALA A 125 12.28 -11.65 10.50
N PRO A 126 13.27 -12.08 9.70
CA PRO A 126 14.04 -13.30 10.00
C PRO A 126 14.91 -13.23 11.27
N PHE A 127 15.05 -12.05 11.88
CA PHE A 127 15.72 -11.85 13.16
C PHE A 127 14.79 -11.96 14.37
N ALA A 128 13.47 -12.06 14.14
CA ALA A 128 12.46 -12.10 15.18
C ALA A 128 11.72 -13.45 15.20
N SER A 129 11.05 -13.73 16.30
CA SER A 129 10.18 -14.89 16.44
C SER A 129 8.72 -14.46 16.39
N ASP A 130 7.87 -15.33 15.83
CA ASP A 130 6.43 -15.14 15.89
C ASP A 130 5.92 -15.08 17.33
N THR A 131 4.88 -14.33 17.56
CA THR A 131 4.09 -14.36 18.79
C THR A 131 2.91 -15.33 18.59
N CYS A 132 2.76 -16.30 19.50
CA CYS A 132 1.87 -17.45 19.26
C CYS A 132 0.42 -17.19 19.70
N ILE A 133 -0.48 -16.97 18.76
CA ILE A 133 -1.93 -16.75 19.04
C ILE A 133 -2.64 -17.96 19.66
N SER A 134 -2.01 -19.14 19.70
CA SER A 134 -2.56 -20.33 20.37
C SER A 134 -2.25 -20.37 21.86
N ARG A 135 -1.47 -19.42 22.38
CA ARG A 135 -1.19 -19.29 23.81
C ARG A 135 -2.24 -18.39 24.49
N PRO A 136 -2.82 -18.83 25.59
CA PRO A 136 -3.78 -18.01 26.34
C PRO A 136 -3.23 -16.66 26.77
N GLU A 137 -1.94 -16.60 27.11
CA GLU A 137 -1.25 -15.38 27.53
C GLU A 137 -1.25 -14.30 26.46
N VAL A 138 -1.20 -14.70 25.19
CA VAL A 138 -1.26 -13.77 24.05
C VAL A 138 -2.67 -13.21 23.88
N LEU A 139 -3.69 -14.05 24.01
CA LEU A 139 -5.07 -13.59 23.99
C LEU A 139 -5.37 -12.65 25.17
N ASP A 140 -4.88 -12.98 26.37
CA ASP A 140 -5.04 -12.16 27.56
C ASP A 140 -4.34 -10.80 27.39
N LEU A 141 -3.12 -10.78 26.83
CA LEU A 141 -2.37 -9.56 26.52
C LEU A 141 -3.16 -8.63 25.59
N TYR A 142 -3.59 -9.12 24.44
CA TYR A 142 -4.31 -8.26 23.48
C TYR A 142 -5.71 -7.87 23.97
N THR A 143 -6.35 -8.71 24.77
CA THR A 143 -7.58 -8.33 25.50
C THR A 143 -7.32 -7.18 26.47
N GLU A 144 -6.26 -7.26 27.28
CA GLU A 144 -5.88 -6.19 28.21
C GLU A 144 -5.61 -4.88 27.49
N LEU A 145 -4.75 -4.90 26.45
CA LEU A 145 -4.36 -3.70 25.71
C LEU A 145 -5.55 -3.03 25.02
N LEU A 146 -6.32 -3.78 24.25
CA LEU A 146 -7.47 -3.25 23.54
C LEU A 146 -8.58 -2.78 24.48
N SER A 147 -8.85 -3.50 25.55
CA SER A 147 -9.80 -3.06 26.57
C SER A 147 -9.35 -1.76 27.23
N GLY A 148 -8.07 -1.66 27.59
CA GLY A 148 -7.51 -0.43 28.15
C GLY A 148 -7.58 0.77 27.20
N ILE A 149 -7.39 0.55 25.91
CA ILE A 149 -7.58 1.60 24.88
C ILE A 149 -9.05 2.04 24.85
N LEU A 150 -9.98 1.09 24.75
CA LEU A 150 -11.43 1.37 24.65
C LEU A 150 -12.01 2.04 25.91
N GLU A 151 -11.50 1.68 27.10
CA GLU A 151 -11.88 2.35 28.36
C GLU A 151 -11.41 3.81 28.42
N LYS A 152 -10.18 4.08 27.93
CA LYS A 152 -9.58 5.41 28.00
C LYS A 152 -9.95 6.32 26.81
N VAL A 153 -10.41 5.73 25.70
CA VAL A 153 -10.82 6.41 24.47
C VAL A 153 -12.18 5.87 24.01
N PRO A 154 -13.26 6.16 24.77
CA PRO A 154 -14.60 5.67 24.45
C PRO A 154 -15.16 6.21 23.12
N GLU A 155 -14.55 7.25 22.58
CA GLU A 155 -14.88 7.83 21.28
C GLU A 155 -14.52 6.92 20.10
N LEU A 156 -13.65 5.92 20.30
CA LEU A 156 -13.25 4.98 19.24
C LEU A 156 -14.43 4.07 18.87
N ASP A 157 -14.90 4.14 17.63
CA ASP A 157 -16.07 3.40 17.16
C ASP A 157 -15.74 1.97 16.70
N GLY A 158 -14.52 1.74 16.22
CA GLY A 158 -14.16 0.45 15.65
C GLY A 158 -12.67 0.16 15.55
N LEU A 159 -12.39 -1.09 15.22
CA LEU A 159 -11.05 -1.62 14.99
C LEU A 159 -10.99 -2.33 13.65
N LEU A 160 -9.91 -2.14 12.92
CA LEU A 160 -9.48 -3.00 11.83
C LEU A 160 -8.26 -3.79 12.29
N ILE A 161 -8.33 -5.10 12.21
CA ILE A 161 -7.27 -6.00 12.68
C ILE A 161 -6.67 -6.73 11.49
N TYR A 162 -5.35 -6.70 11.36
CA TYR A 162 -4.59 -7.62 10.52
C TYR A 162 -3.64 -8.48 11.37
N ASN A 163 -3.21 -9.62 10.84
CA ASN A 163 -2.45 -10.59 11.62
C ASN A 163 -1.10 -10.96 11.01
N ILE A 164 -0.88 -10.57 9.77
CA ILE A 164 0.32 -10.87 9.01
C ILE A 164 0.57 -9.69 8.10
N ASP A 165 1.69 -9.14 8.18
CA ASP A 165 2.28 -8.01 7.47
C ASP A 165 2.97 -7.12 8.51
N GLU A 166 3.80 -6.18 8.09
CA GLU A 166 4.51 -5.22 8.93
C GLU A 166 4.34 -5.42 10.45
N LEU A 167 5.29 -5.49 11.22
CA LEU A 167 5.26 -5.69 12.67
C LEU A 167 4.37 -6.84 13.23
N ALA A 168 3.46 -7.41 12.45
CA ALA A 168 2.57 -8.50 12.87
C ALA A 168 2.87 -9.80 12.13
N ASP A 169 2.98 -10.91 12.85
CA ASP A 169 3.06 -12.25 12.26
C ASP A 169 2.59 -13.32 13.26
N ILE A 170 2.14 -14.44 12.71
CA ILE A 170 1.68 -15.61 13.46
C ILE A 170 2.40 -16.87 13.02
N CYS A 171 2.54 -17.83 13.91
CA CYS A 171 3.07 -19.14 13.53
C CYS A 171 2.31 -19.71 12.32
N ARG A 172 3.04 -20.00 11.25
CA ARG A 172 2.47 -20.55 9.99
C ARG A 172 2.13 -22.03 10.12
N ASP A 173 1.36 -22.54 9.17
CA ASP A 173 1.16 -23.98 9.02
C ASP A 173 2.50 -24.67 8.73
N GLY A 174 2.74 -25.78 9.41
CA GLY A 174 4.05 -26.45 9.38
C GLY A 174 5.08 -25.97 10.39
N SER A 175 4.75 -24.96 11.20
CA SER A 175 5.57 -24.54 12.33
C SER A 175 5.79 -25.68 13.33
N ASP A 176 6.98 -25.74 13.91
CA ASP A 176 7.30 -26.69 15.01
C ASP A 176 6.80 -26.23 16.38
N CYS A 177 6.14 -25.09 16.45
CA CYS A 177 5.56 -24.58 17.69
C CYS A 177 4.60 -25.60 18.32
N PRO A 178 4.85 -26.04 19.57
CA PRO A 178 4.09 -27.12 20.19
C PRO A 178 2.59 -26.78 20.39
N TYR A 179 2.25 -25.50 20.41
CA TYR A 179 0.87 -25.01 20.53
C TYR A 179 0.13 -24.94 19.19
N CYS A 180 0.87 -24.87 18.08
CA CYS A 180 0.32 -24.72 16.74
C CYS A 180 0.41 -25.98 15.91
N LYS A 181 1.35 -26.89 16.24
CA LYS A 181 1.65 -28.08 15.45
C LYS A 181 0.41 -28.94 15.21
N GLY A 182 0.12 -29.18 13.93
CA GLY A 182 -1.03 -29.99 13.53
C GLY A 182 -2.39 -29.30 13.63
N VAL A 183 -2.45 -28.03 14.01
CA VAL A 183 -3.68 -27.24 14.04
C VAL A 183 -3.64 -26.20 12.90
N PRO A 184 -4.52 -26.30 11.90
CA PRO A 184 -4.52 -25.38 10.77
C PRO A 184 -4.71 -23.91 11.18
N THR A 185 -4.06 -23.01 10.44
CA THR A 185 -4.12 -21.56 10.68
C THR A 185 -5.55 -21.04 10.74
N GLU A 186 -6.42 -21.51 9.85
CA GLU A 186 -7.83 -21.08 9.81
C GLU A 186 -8.60 -21.45 11.08
N LYS A 187 -8.20 -22.50 11.80
CA LYS A 187 -8.82 -22.86 13.08
C LYS A 187 -8.28 -22.01 14.22
N ARG A 188 -6.97 -21.79 14.24
CA ARG A 188 -6.30 -21.01 15.29
C ARG A 188 -6.70 -19.53 15.22
N LEU A 189 -6.61 -18.95 14.02
CA LEU A 189 -6.87 -17.54 13.83
C LEU A 189 -8.35 -17.18 14.02
N SER A 190 -9.27 -17.99 13.51
CA SER A 190 -10.71 -17.76 13.75
C SER A 190 -11.07 -17.86 15.25
N ALA A 191 -10.46 -18.81 15.98
CA ALA A 191 -10.69 -18.94 17.42
C ALA A 191 -10.15 -17.72 18.19
N PHE A 192 -8.93 -17.27 17.86
CA PHE A 192 -8.32 -16.10 18.46
C PHE A 192 -9.15 -14.83 18.21
N LEU A 193 -9.51 -14.55 16.95
CA LEU A 193 -10.29 -13.36 16.60
C LEU A 193 -11.69 -13.37 17.24
N ASN A 194 -12.37 -14.51 17.27
CA ASN A 194 -13.69 -14.63 17.90
C ASN A 194 -13.64 -14.35 19.40
N GLU A 195 -12.68 -14.95 20.09
CA GLU A 195 -12.54 -14.79 21.53
C GLU A 195 -12.11 -13.36 21.89
N LEU A 196 -11.15 -12.80 21.14
CA LEU A 196 -10.73 -11.41 21.31
C LEU A 196 -11.92 -10.45 21.14
N PHE A 197 -12.69 -10.62 20.04
CA PHE A 197 -13.87 -9.82 19.77
C PHE A 197 -14.92 -9.94 20.88
N ALA A 198 -15.20 -11.15 21.35
CA ALA A 198 -16.14 -11.37 22.44
C ALA A 198 -15.71 -10.62 23.71
N ARG A 199 -14.42 -10.71 24.06
CA ARG A 199 -13.87 -10.07 25.27
C ARG A 199 -13.86 -8.55 25.19
N VAL A 200 -13.38 -7.95 24.11
CA VAL A 200 -13.34 -6.48 23.98
C VAL A 200 -14.75 -5.87 23.94
N ARG A 201 -15.73 -6.61 23.45
CA ARG A 201 -17.14 -6.17 23.47
C ARG A 201 -17.79 -6.22 24.85
N THR A 202 -17.18 -6.84 25.85
CA THR A 202 -17.65 -6.66 27.24
C THR A 202 -17.39 -5.25 27.74
N VAL A 203 -16.36 -4.58 27.21
CA VAL A 203 -16.01 -3.18 27.52
C VAL A 203 -16.82 -2.22 26.65
N LYS A 204 -16.87 -2.48 25.34
CA LYS A 204 -17.60 -1.66 24.38
C LYS A 204 -18.55 -2.51 23.52
N PRO A 205 -19.81 -2.70 23.96
CA PRO A 205 -20.78 -3.61 23.33
C PRO A 205 -21.12 -3.26 21.87
N ASP A 206 -21.02 -2.00 21.48
CA ASP A 206 -21.29 -1.47 20.15
C ASP A 206 -20.04 -1.39 19.26
N LEU A 207 -18.88 -1.88 19.74
CA LEU A 207 -17.64 -1.89 18.97
C LEU A 207 -17.83 -2.61 17.64
N GLU A 208 -17.47 -1.93 16.55
CA GLU A 208 -17.35 -2.54 15.23
C GLU A 208 -15.93 -3.09 15.04
N MET A 209 -15.81 -4.29 14.51
CA MET A 209 -14.51 -4.88 14.22
C MET A 209 -14.48 -5.39 12.79
N TRP A 210 -13.42 -5.04 12.08
CA TRP A 210 -13.11 -5.55 10.74
C TRP A 210 -11.83 -6.38 10.82
N TRP A 211 -11.75 -7.39 9.96
CA TRP A 211 -10.55 -8.20 9.79
C TRP A 211 -10.04 -8.09 8.36
N GLU A 212 -8.75 -7.87 8.22
CA GLU A 212 -8.03 -7.77 6.96
C GLU A 212 -7.11 -8.97 6.78
N PRO A 213 -7.38 -9.86 5.81
CA PRO A 213 -6.69 -11.12 5.63
C PRO A 213 -5.43 -11.00 4.76
N TRP A 214 -4.46 -10.21 5.19
CA TRP A 214 -3.18 -10.14 4.49
C TRP A 214 -2.46 -11.48 4.47
N GLU A 215 -1.67 -11.74 3.42
CA GLU A 215 -0.75 -12.84 3.24
C GLU A 215 -1.31 -14.26 3.50
N LEU A 216 -2.61 -14.42 3.47
CA LEU A 216 -3.30 -15.70 3.56
C LEU A 216 -3.77 -16.16 2.19
N SER A 217 -3.70 -17.47 1.93
CA SER A 217 -4.29 -18.04 0.71
C SER A 217 -5.81 -17.90 0.71
N ALA A 218 -6.42 -17.89 -0.48
CA ALA A 218 -7.86 -17.89 -0.63
C ALA A 218 -8.54 -19.02 0.17
N ALA A 219 -7.93 -20.21 0.20
CA ALA A 219 -8.45 -21.35 0.95
C ALA A 219 -8.46 -21.09 2.47
N GLN A 220 -7.39 -20.49 3.00
CA GLN A 220 -7.31 -20.11 4.42
C GLN A 220 -8.33 -19.03 4.76
N VAL A 221 -8.44 -17.97 3.95
CA VAL A 221 -9.43 -16.90 4.16
C VAL A 221 -10.85 -17.47 4.18
N TYR A 222 -11.21 -18.32 3.21
CA TYR A 222 -12.53 -18.96 3.19
C TYR A 222 -12.75 -19.90 4.38
N GLY A 223 -11.70 -20.62 4.80
CA GLY A 223 -11.75 -21.48 6.00
C GLY A 223 -11.98 -20.68 7.27
N ILE A 224 -11.36 -19.50 7.40
CA ILE A 224 -11.53 -18.56 8.51
C ILE A 224 -12.94 -17.96 8.49
N MET A 225 -13.38 -17.41 7.35
CA MET A 225 -14.70 -16.79 7.22
C MET A 225 -15.84 -17.71 7.64
N LYS A 226 -15.74 -19.02 7.38
CA LYS A 226 -16.73 -20.01 7.80
C LYS A 226 -16.86 -20.16 9.31
N LYS A 227 -15.84 -19.79 10.07
CA LYS A 227 -15.76 -19.98 11.52
C LYS A 227 -15.79 -18.68 12.31
N LEU A 228 -15.51 -17.59 11.63
CA LEU A 228 -15.43 -16.25 12.21
C LEU A 228 -16.84 -15.76 12.59
N ASP A 229 -16.97 -15.08 13.71
CA ASP A 229 -18.22 -14.43 14.12
C ASP A 229 -18.77 -13.54 12.99
N PRO A 230 -20.02 -13.70 12.56
CA PRO A 230 -20.56 -12.93 11.42
C PRO A 230 -20.61 -11.42 11.64
N ARG A 231 -20.50 -10.97 12.90
CA ARG A 231 -20.43 -9.53 13.24
C ARG A 231 -19.06 -8.91 12.95
N ILE A 232 -18.02 -9.73 12.77
CA ILE A 232 -16.70 -9.23 12.33
C ILE A 232 -16.75 -9.02 10.82
N GLY A 233 -16.59 -7.78 10.37
CA GLY A 233 -16.51 -7.43 8.95
C GLY A 233 -15.25 -7.99 8.30
N ILE A 234 -15.28 -8.17 6.98
CA ILE A 234 -14.09 -8.57 6.19
C ILE A 234 -13.70 -7.42 5.28
N CYS A 235 -12.45 -6.99 5.37
CA CYS A 235 -11.86 -5.97 4.52
C CYS A 235 -10.95 -6.64 3.48
N CYS A 236 -11.21 -6.44 2.20
CA CYS A 236 -10.42 -7.03 1.12
C CYS A 236 -10.33 -6.10 -0.08
N HIS A 237 -9.23 -6.22 -0.81
CA HIS A 237 -9.05 -5.62 -2.13
C HIS A 237 -9.16 -6.67 -3.25
N SER A 238 -9.29 -6.18 -4.46
CA SER A 238 -9.22 -7.00 -5.67
C SER A 238 -7.78 -7.41 -5.87
N THR A 239 -7.49 -8.64 -6.04
CA THR A 239 -6.17 -9.23 -6.02
C THR A 239 -5.47 -9.08 -4.66
N ILE A 240 -4.62 -10.02 -4.32
CA ILE A 240 -3.76 -9.93 -3.12
C ILE A 240 -2.45 -9.17 -3.47
N ASN A 241 -2.45 -8.32 -4.48
CA ASN A 241 -1.23 -7.77 -5.06
C ASN A 241 -0.97 -6.33 -4.71
N GLU A 242 -1.84 -5.73 -3.90
CA GLU A 242 -1.72 -4.32 -3.58
C GLU A 242 -1.55 -3.44 -4.83
N VAL A 243 -2.16 -3.87 -5.94
CA VAL A 243 -2.23 -3.14 -7.20
C VAL A 243 -3.61 -2.52 -7.28
N TYR A 244 -3.77 -1.42 -6.60
CA TYR A 244 -5.09 -0.85 -6.33
C TYR A 244 -5.61 0.00 -7.48
N PHE A 245 -4.71 0.62 -8.21
CA PHE A 245 -5.02 1.67 -9.15
C PHE A 245 -5.83 1.22 -10.36
N ILE A 246 -5.50 0.04 -10.88
CA ILE A 246 -6.17 -0.51 -12.07
C ILE A 246 -7.12 -1.65 -11.73
N ASN A 247 -7.31 -1.95 -10.46
CA ASN A 247 -8.08 -3.12 -10.05
C ASN A 247 -9.57 -2.90 -10.15
N GLU A 248 -10.15 -3.49 -11.17
CA GLU A 248 -11.56 -3.81 -11.18
C GLU A 248 -11.84 -5.07 -10.34
N GLY A 249 -13.06 -5.22 -9.85
CA GLY A 249 -13.43 -6.36 -9.02
C GLY A 249 -13.21 -7.70 -9.72
N ASP A 250 -12.21 -8.43 -9.28
CA ASP A 250 -11.83 -9.74 -9.82
C ASP A 250 -12.67 -10.90 -9.25
N THR A 251 -12.35 -12.12 -9.67
CA THR A 251 -13.05 -13.33 -9.22
C THR A 251 -12.89 -13.56 -7.71
N TRP A 252 -11.73 -13.25 -7.16
CA TRP A 252 -11.45 -13.35 -5.73
C TRP A 252 -12.36 -12.43 -4.93
N LEU A 253 -12.40 -11.15 -5.27
CA LEU A 253 -13.21 -10.16 -4.58
C LEU A 253 -14.70 -10.49 -4.69
N ARG A 254 -15.18 -10.84 -5.90
CA ARG A 254 -16.59 -11.22 -6.14
C ARG A 254 -17.01 -12.43 -5.33
N GLN A 255 -16.16 -13.45 -5.26
CA GLN A 255 -16.45 -14.66 -4.49
C GLN A 255 -16.45 -14.38 -2.99
N THR A 256 -15.50 -13.59 -2.49
CA THR A 256 -15.41 -13.23 -1.06
C THR A 256 -16.61 -12.37 -0.65
N ALA A 257 -16.98 -11.37 -1.46
CA ALA A 257 -18.18 -10.55 -1.24
C ALA A 257 -19.47 -11.38 -1.22
N ARG A 258 -19.58 -12.37 -2.13
CA ARG A 258 -20.72 -13.30 -2.14
C ARG A 258 -20.82 -14.09 -0.84
N MET A 259 -19.70 -14.67 -0.39
CA MET A 259 -19.65 -15.43 0.86
C MET A 259 -19.99 -14.55 2.07
N ALA A 260 -19.47 -13.34 2.12
CA ALA A 260 -19.80 -12.39 3.19
C ALA A 260 -21.29 -12.08 3.21
N LYS A 261 -21.90 -11.84 2.05
CA LYS A 261 -23.35 -11.60 1.91
C LYS A 261 -24.17 -12.79 2.39
N GLU A 262 -23.80 -14.03 2.00
CA GLU A 262 -24.47 -15.26 2.43
C GLU A 262 -24.43 -15.45 3.95
N GLN A 263 -23.39 -14.95 4.61
CA GLN A 263 -23.23 -14.98 6.07
C GLN A 263 -23.87 -13.78 6.79
N GLY A 264 -24.46 -12.84 6.08
CA GLY A 264 -24.96 -11.58 6.64
C GLY A 264 -23.85 -10.68 7.21
N ARG A 265 -22.64 -10.85 6.74
CA ARG A 265 -21.43 -10.17 7.20
C ARG A 265 -21.20 -8.88 6.41
N LYS A 266 -20.73 -7.84 7.09
CA LYS A 266 -20.25 -6.63 6.44
C LYS A 266 -19.02 -6.97 5.57
N PHE A 267 -19.03 -6.53 4.32
CA PHE A 267 -17.89 -6.63 3.43
C PHE A 267 -17.40 -5.24 3.05
N ILE A 268 -16.15 -4.98 3.34
CA ILE A 268 -15.46 -3.72 3.10
C ILE A 268 -14.51 -3.95 1.92
N VAL A 269 -14.59 -3.12 0.91
CA VAL A 269 -13.65 -3.15 -0.19
C VAL A 269 -12.60 -2.07 -0.01
N GLU A 270 -11.35 -2.43 -0.28
CA GLU A 270 -10.28 -1.45 -0.36
C GLU A 270 -10.19 -0.85 -1.76
N LEU A 271 -10.00 0.46 -1.78
CA LEU A 271 -9.78 1.27 -2.97
C LEU A 271 -8.50 2.06 -2.84
N PHE A 272 -7.99 2.45 -3.99
CA PHE A 272 -6.91 3.41 -4.10
C PHE A 272 -7.36 4.55 -5.03
N ILE A 273 -7.51 5.74 -4.49
CA ILE A 273 -8.07 6.89 -5.22
C ILE A 273 -7.16 8.10 -5.26
N GLY A 274 -6.26 8.24 -4.31
CA GLY A 274 -5.42 9.43 -4.18
C GLY A 274 -4.31 9.57 -5.21
N GLY A 275 -4.05 8.56 -6.02
CA GLY A 275 -2.99 8.60 -7.02
C GLY A 275 -1.60 8.70 -6.42
N SER A 276 -1.38 8.05 -5.28
CA SER A 276 -0.11 8.00 -4.56
C SER A 276 0.05 6.66 -3.86
N GLY A 277 1.06 6.52 -3.04
CA GLY A 277 1.27 5.32 -2.24
C GLY A 277 2.15 4.28 -2.91
N GLU A 278 1.97 3.03 -2.52
CA GLU A 278 2.87 1.96 -2.92
C GLU A 278 2.92 1.70 -4.43
N ASP A 279 1.86 2.00 -5.15
CA ASP A 279 1.81 1.78 -6.60
C ASP A 279 2.61 2.84 -7.38
N LEU A 280 2.39 4.12 -7.08
CA LEU A 280 2.94 5.23 -7.87
C LEU A 280 4.07 6.00 -7.16
N GLY A 281 4.48 5.57 -5.98
CA GLY A 281 5.60 6.18 -5.28
C GLY A 281 5.26 7.46 -4.54
N ILE A 282 6.18 8.40 -4.60
CA ILE A 282 6.20 9.60 -3.76
C ILE A 282 5.24 10.70 -4.20
N VAL A 283 4.40 10.47 -5.17
CA VAL A 283 3.48 11.47 -5.71
C VAL A 283 2.11 11.40 -5.07
N ALA A 284 1.47 12.53 -4.90
CA ALA A 284 0.07 12.63 -4.53
C ALA A 284 -0.70 13.33 -5.65
N GLY A 285 -1.93 12.88 -5.90
CA GLY A 285 -2.80 13.51 -6.88
C GLY A 285 -2.40 13.25 -8.33
N PHE A 286 -1.81 12.09 -8.63
CA PHE A 286 -1.61 11.66 -10.02
C PHE A 286 -2.96 11.60 -10.73
N PRO A 287 -3.15 12.34 -11.84
CA PRO A 287 -4.49 12.53 -12.41
C PRO A 287 -4.91 11.34 -13.30
N CYS A 288 -5.69 10.43 -12.75
CA CYS A 288 -6.20 9.25 -13.45
C CYS A 288 -7.69 9.00 -13.15
N PRO A 289 -8.57 10.00 -13.36
CA PRO A 289 -9.97 9.93 -12.98
C PRO A 289 -10.73 8.79 -13.64
N SER A 290 -10.35 8.35 -14.84
CA SER A 290 -10.96 7.24 -15.55
C SER A 290 -10.77 5.90 -14.82
N LEU A 291 -9.57 5.70 -14.26
CA LEU A 291 -9.26 4.48 -13.50
C LEU A 291 -10.06 4.43 -12.21
N VAL A 292 -10.12 5.55 -11.47
CA VAL A 292 -10.93 5.67 -10.26
C VAL A 292 -12.41 5.41 -10.55
N TYR A 293 -12.95 6.01 -11.62
CA TYR A 293 -14.34 5.77 -12.00
C TYR A 293 -14.62 4.30 -12.33
N ARG A 294 -13.77 3.65 -13.14
CA ARG A 294 -13.94 2.23 -13.50
C ARG A 294 -13.89 1.34 -12.28
N GLN A 295 -12.98 1.61 -11.35
CA GLN A 295 -12.90 0.87 -10.09
C GLN A 295 -14.18 1.04 -9.27
N MET A 296 -14.65 2.28 -9.10
CA MET A 296 -15.90 2.57 -8.39
C MET A 296 -17.10 1.90 -9.03
N LEU A 297 -17.22 1.94 -10.36
CA LEU A 297 -18.29 1.31 -11.10
C LEU A 297 -18.27 -0.22 -10.95
N SER A 298 -17.09 -0.82 -11.08
CA SER A 298 -16.89 -2.26 -10.93
C SER A 298 -17.30 -2.73 -9.54
N TYR A 299 -16.81 -2.08 -8.49
CA TYR A 299 -17.13 -2.45 -7.11
C TYR A 299 -18.58 -2.16 -6.76
N GLY A 300 -19.10 -1.06 -7.27
CA GLY A 300 -20.52 -0.72 -7.12
C GLY A 300 -21.49 -1.76 -7.66
N ASN A 301 -21.05 -2.56 -8.62
CA ASN A 301 -21.82 -3.63 -9.24
C ASN A 301 -21.60 -5.01 -8.58
N ILE A 302 -20.78 -5.11 -7.51
CA ILE A 302 -20.59 -6.35 -6.78
C ILE A 302 -21.59 -6.44 -5.62
N PRO A 303 -22.54 -7.40 -5.63
CA PRO A 303 -23.47 -7.57 -4.53
C PRO A 303 -22.76 -8.01 -3.25
N GLY A 304 -23.03 -7.32 -2.16
CA GLY A 304 -22.47 -7.67 -0.84
C GLY A 304 -21.43 -6.67 -0.34
N ILE A 305 -20.84 -5.85 -1.21
CA ILE A 305 -20.02 -4.74 -0.77
C ILE A 305 -20.92 -3.73 -0.04
N SER A 306 -20.59 -3.41 1.20
CA SER A 306 -21.37 -2.55 2.08
C SER A 306 -20.58 -1.38 2.65
N ALA A 307 -19.26 -1.41 2.55
CA ALA A 307 -18.38 -0.35 3.01
C ALA A 307 -17.14 -0.22 2.12
N ILE A 308 -16.47 0.90 2.23
CA ILE A 308 -15.24 1.22 1.51
C ILE A 308 -14.17 1.61 2.53
N LYS A 309 -12.95 1.12 2.34
CA LYS A 309 -11.73 1.63 2.95
C LYS A 309 -10.86 2.18 1.81
N GLU A 310 -10.51 3.43 1.88
CA GLU A 310 -9.47 3.97 1.03
C GLU A 310 -8.12 3.61 1.66
N TYR A 311 -7.20 3.08 0.85
CA TYR A 311 -5.97 2.50 1.35
C TYR A 311 -4.86 3.54 1.54
N PHE A 312 -4.48 4.21 0.47
CA PHE A 312 -3.47 5.26 0.53
C PHE A 312 -3.91 6.47 -0.27
N GLY A 313 -3.54 7.63 0.16
CA GLY A 313 -3.47 8.74 -0.73
C GLY A 313 -4.46 9.87 -0.51
N ASN A 314 -5.19 9.87 0.57
CA ASN A 314 -5.91 11.07 0.96
C ASN A 314 -4.97 12.05 1.66
N ALA A 315 -4.06 12.60 0.89
CA ALA A 315 -3.26 13.72 1.34
C ALA A 315 -4.10 15.00 1.34
N VAL A 316 -4.92 15.21 2.36
CA VAL A 316 -5.55 16.50 2.59
C VAL A 316 -4.45 17.52 2.94
N PRO A 317 -4.41 18.69 2.31
CA PRO A 317 -5.40 19.31 1.41
C PRO A 317 -5.21 19.00 -0.09
N TYR A 318 -4.54 17.92 -0.42
CA TYR A 318 -4.12 17.63 -1.80
C TYR A 318 -5.14 16.83 -2.61
N PHE A 319 -6.41 16.92 -2.26
CA PHE A 319 -7.47 16.32 -3.06
C PHE A 319 -7.45 16.83 -4.50
N SER A 320 -7.53 15.89 -5.43
CA SER A 320 -7.39 16.10 -6.87
C SER A 320 -8.67 15.74 -7.63
N VAL A 321 -8.56 15.66 -8.94
CA VAL A 321 -9.65 15.18 -9.80
C VAL A 321 -10.11 13.77 -9.44
N ASN A 322 -9.22 12.90 -8.96
CA ASN A 322 -9.54 11.52 -8.57
C ASN A 322 -10.58 11.50 -7.44
N GLU A 323 -10.33 12.26 -6.38
CA GLU A 323 -11.24 12.34 -5.23
C GLU A 323 -12.55 13.05 -5.59
N LYS A 324 -12.55 13.97 -6.55
CA LYS A 324 -13.79 14.58 -7.07
C LYS A 324 -14.66 13.55 -7.79
N VAL A 325 -14.05 12.67 -8.60
CA VAL A 325 -14.75 11.56 -9.24
C VAL A 325 -15.27 10.57 -8.20
N PHE A 326 -14.44 10.19 -7.24
CA PHE A 326 -14.85 9.33 -6.12
C PHE A 326 -16.05 9.93 -5.38
N ALA A 327 -15.96 11.19 -4.98
CA ALA A 327 -17.03 11.89 -4.26
C ALA A 327 -18.34 11.91 -5.04
N ALA A 328 -18.28 12.13 -6.35
CA ALA A 328 -19.46 12.07 -7.21
C ALA A 328 -20.09 10.68 -7.22
N CYS A 329 -19.26 9.61 -7.33
CA CYS A 329 -19.73 8.23 -7.35
C CYS A 329 -20.37 7.79 -6.02
N VAL A 330 -19.81 8.19 -4.87
CA VAL A 330 -20.34 7.76 -3.56
C VAL A 330 -21.56 8.54 -3.11
N LYS A 331 -21.69 9.81 -3.53
CA LYS A 331 -22.81 10.67 -3.16
C LYS A 331 -24.04 10.51 -4.03
N ALA A 332 -23.86 10.09 -5.28
CA ALA A 332 -24.97 9.92 -6.19
C ALA A 332 -25.80 8.68 -5.85
N PRO A 333 -27.13 8.72 -5.97
CA PRO A 333 -28.00 7.56 -5.76
C PRO A 333 -27.76 6.47 -6.82
N GLU A 334 -27.36 6.88 -8.01
CA GLU A 334 -26.95 6.04 -9.13
C GLU A 334 -25.59 6.55 -9.64
N PHE A 335 -24.79 5.67 -10.22
CA PHE A 335 -23.51 6.08 -10.79
C PHE A 335 -23.73 7.10 -11.91
N PRO A 336 -23.04 8.26 -11.85
CA PRO A 336 -23.09 9.24 -12.93
C PRO A 336 -22.49 8.63 -14.20
N GLU A 337 -22.94 9.10 -15.34
CA GLU A 337 -22.31 8.75 -16.61
C GLU A 337 -20.93 9.40 -16.71
N TYR A 338 -19.90 8.64 -17.12
CA TYR A 338 -18.49 9.09 -16.99
C TYR A 338 -18.18 10.33 -17.80
N ASP A 339 -18.55 10.35 -19.09
CA ASP A 339 -18.17 11.45 -19.97
C ASP A 339 -18.82 12.77 -19.54
N ALA A 340 -20.07 12.72 -19.09
CA ALA A 340 -20.76 13.89 -18.56
C ALA A 340 -20.15 14.37 -17.22
N LEU A 341 -19.80 13.41 -16.34
CA LEU A 341 -19.18 13.71 -15.06
C LEU A 341 -17.81 14.38 -15.25
N ILE A 342 -16.92 13.74 -16.01
CA ILE A 342 -15.55 14.21 -16.13
C ILE A 342 -15.48 15.56 -16.90
N ARG A 343 -16.36 15.75 -17.88
CA ARG A 343 -16.52 17.04 -18.56
C ARG A 343 -16.93 18.14 -17.59
N THR A 344 -17.95 17.91 -16.78
CA THR A 344 -18.40 18.87 -15.77
C THR A 344 -17.26 19.23 -14.79
N ILE A 345 -16.47 18.25 -14.38
CA ILE A 345 -15.31 18.50 -13.53
C ILE A 345 -14.25 19.32 -14.30
N ALA A 346 -13.92 18.96 -15.54
CA ALA A 346 -12.95 19.69 -16.35
C ALA A 346 -13.35 21.16 -16.58
N GLU A 347 -14.62 21.41 -16.89
CA GLU A 347 -15.16 22.77 -17.06
C GLU A 347 -15.05 23.62 -15.78
N THR A 348 -15.09 22.94 -14.60
CA THR A 348 -14.86 23.65 -13.33
C THR A 348 -13.45 24.22 -13.26
N TYR A 349 -12.47 23.48 -13.75
CA TYR A 349 -11.06 23.87 -13.75
C TYR A 349 -10.70 24.89 -14.82
N THR A 350 -11.21 24.72 -16.04
CA THR A 350 -10.73 25.44 -17.23
C THR A 350 -11.77 26.37 -17.86
N GLY A 351 -13.05 26.19 -17.57
CA GLY A 351 -14.14 26.72 -18.40
C GLY A 351 -14.45 25.77 -19.57
N ALA A 352 -15.65 25.93 -20.15
CA ALA A 352 -16.16 25.01 -21.17
C ALA A 352 -15.32 25.00 -22.45
N GLU A 353 -14.72 26.13 -22.81
CA GLU A 353 -13.95 26.31 -24.03
C GLU A 353 -12.58 25.60 -24.02
N ASN A 354 -12.05 25.30 -22.84
CA ASN A 354 -10.72 24.70 -22.67
C ASN A 354 -10.77 23.29 -22.04
N ALA A 355 -11.94 22.71 -21.86
CA ALA A 355 -12.13 21.45 -21.18
C ALA A 355 -11.51 20.25 -21.96
N ASP A 356 -11.54 20.31 -23.29
CA ASP A 356 -11.07 19.18 -24.13
C ASP A 356 -9.57 18.91 -23.98
N ASP A 357 -8.75 19.95 -23.87
CA ASP A 357 -7.29 19.80 -23.66
C ASP A 357 -7.00 19.16 -22.29
N LEU A 358 -7.75 19.54 -21.26
CA LEU A 358 -7.62 18.96 -19.92
C LEU A 358 -8.08 17.49 -19.89
N LEU A 359 -9.17 17.18 -20.57
CA LEU A 359 -9.63 15.79 -20.70
C LEU A 359 -8.60 14.92 -21.42
N ALA A 360 -7.98 15.44 -22.49
CA ALA A 360 -6.90 14.74 -23.17
C ALA A 360 -5.67 14.51 -22.27
N PHE A 361 -5.29 15.52 -21.48
CA PHE A 361 -4.20 15.41 -20.50
C PHE A 361 -4.46 14.31 -19.46
N TRP A 362 -5.64 14.26 -18.88
CA TRP A 362 -6.00 13.23 -17.91
C TRP A 362 -6.14 11.83 -18.53
N ASP A 363 -6.62 11.72 -19.77
CA ASP A 363 -6.70 10.45 -20.50
C ASP A 363 -5.29 9.88 -20.76
N LEU A 364 -4.35 10.71 -21.22
CA LEU A 364 -2.96 10.30 -21.42
C LEU A 364 -2.30 9.84 -20.12
N ALA A 365 -2.50 10.57 -19.03
CA ALA A 365 -1.99 10.17 -17.71
C ALA A 365 -2.56 8.81 -17.26
N GLY A 366 -3.86 8.60 -17.41
CA GLY A 366 -4.51 7.32 -17.12
C GLY A 366 -3.97 6.17 -17.95
N ARG A 367 -3.81 6.36 -19.26
CA ARG A 367 -3.24 5.36 -20.18
C ARG A 367 -1.80 5.00 -19.82
N ALA A 368 -1.00 5.97 -19.39
CA ALA A 368 0.36 5.70 -18.94
C ALA A 368 0.37 4.69 -17.77
N VAL A 369 -0.49 4.88 -16.78
CA VAL A 369 -0.62 3.97 -15.64
C VAL A 369 -1.07 2.58 -16.08
N GLU A 370 -2.00 2.47 -17.04
CA GLU A 370 -2.46 1.18 -17.56
C GLU A 370 -1.37 0.37 -18.26
N MET A 371 -0.37 1.03 -18.81
CA MET A 371 0.74 0.33 -19.49
C MET A 371 1.75 -0.26 -18.53
N ILE A 372 1.82 0.20 -17.29
CA ILE A 372 2.74 -0.36 -16.30
C ILE A 372 2.39 -1.83 -16.05
N PRO A 373 3.37 -2.74 -16.03
CA PRO A 373 3.13 -4.18 -15.88
C PRO A 373 2.80 -4.57 -14.43
N TRP A 374 1.68 -4.10 -13.91
CA TRP A 374 1.22 -4.33 -12.54
C TRP A 374 1.04 -5.80 -12.17
N GLU A 375 0.80 -6.67 -13.14
CA GLU A 375 0.75 -8.12 -12.94
C GLU A 375 2.07 -8.73 -12.48
N LEU A 376 3.17 -8.03 -12.63
CA LEU A 376 4.47 -8.40 -12.09
C LEU A 376 4.67 -7.85 -10.66
N SER A 377 3.68 -7.08 -10.19
CA SER A 377 3.45 -6.74 -8.81
C SER A 377 4.62 -6.09 -8.07
N TRP A 378 4.91 -6.54 -6.85
CA TRP A 378 5.91 -5.98 -5.93
C TRP A 378 7.19 -5.46 -6.59
N VAL A 379 7.65 -6.15 -7.62
CA VAL A 379 8.87 -5.78 -8.34
C VAL A 379 8.69 -4.52 -9.17
N MET A 380 7.45 -4.25 -9.60
CA MET A 380 7.12 -3.12 -10.44
C MET A 380 6.57 -1.92 -9.68
N ARG A 381 6.42 -2.02 -8.38
CA ARG A 381 6.02 -0.87 -7.56
C ARG A 381 7.01 0.26 -7.74
N LEU A 382 6.51 1.39 -8.13
CA LEU A 382 7.32 2.61 -8.30
C LEU A 382 7.64 3.24 -6.94
N SER A 383 6.78 2.99 -5.94
CA SER A 383 6.87 3.59 -4.62
C SER A 383 8.01 3.10 -3.76
N ASN A 384 8.29 1.80 -3.86
CA ASN A 384 9.25 1.20 -2.94
C ASN A 384 10.67 1.68 -3.20
N TYR A 385 10.87 2.39 -4.30
CA TYR A 385 12.20 2.93 -4.57
C TYR A 385 12.06 4.20 -5.39
N PRO A 386 12.77 5.19 -4.91
CA PRO A 386 13.81 5.64 -5.77
C PRO A 386 14.72 4.42 -5.93
N SER A 387 14.98 4.07 -7.11
CA SER A 387 15.60 2.84 -7.55
C SER A 387 17.03 2.60 -7.03
N TYR A 388 17.45 3.28 -5.99
CA TYR A 388 18.85 3.46 -5.63
C TYR A 388 19.21 2.99 -4.25
N HIS A 389 18.33 2.27 -3.57
CA HIS A 389 18.72 1.69 -2.29
C HIS A 389 19.70 0.54 -2.52
N PRO A 390 20.88 0.50 -1.87
CA PRO A 390 21.92 -0.50 -2.11
C PRO A 390 21.46 -1.94 -1.99
N GLY A 391 20.49 -2.20 -1.10
CA GLY A 391 19.91 -3.53 -0.93
C GLY A 391 19.01 -3.98 -2.07
N TYR A 392 18.68 -3.08 -3.00
CA TYR A 392 17.72 -3.35 -4.08
C TYR A 392 18.34 -3.44 -5.46
N TRP A 393 19.50 -2.84 -5.67
CA TRP A 393 20.27 -3.05 -6.90
C TRP A 393 20.54 -4.53 -7.19
N GLY A 394 20.74 -5.34 -6.15
CA GLY A 394 20.90 -6.76 -6.25
C GLY A 394 19.60 -7.56 -6.25
N ARG A 395 18.44 -6.91 -6.10
CA ARG A 395 17.17 -7.57 -5.88
C ARG A 395 16.06 -7.15 -6.83
N ILE A 396 16.39 -6.58 -7.97
CA ILE A 396 15.38 -6.57 -9.01
C ILE A 396 15.44 -7.92 -9.68
N PRO A 397 14.59 -8.76 -9.26
CA PRO A 397 14.78 -10.12 -9.62
C PRO A 397 13.72 -10.47 -10.61
N PHE A 398 14.06 -10.44 -11.85
CA PHE A 398 13.58 -11.55 -12.63
C PHE A 398 13.82 -12.87 -11.88
N CYS A 399 14.89 -13.01 -11.12
CA CYS A 399 15.14 -14.21 -10.32
C CYS A 399 14.17 -14.42 -9.15
N ASP A 400 13.59 -13.41 -8.50
CA ASP A 400 12.56 -13.62 -7.49
C ASP A 400 11.19 -13.85 -8.13
N LEU A 401 10.92 -13.28 -9.29
CA LEU A 401 9.77 -13.66 -10.13
C LEU A 401 9.87 -15.11 -10.63
N MET A 402 11.08 -15.66 -10.67
CA MET A 402 11.37 -16.99 -11.18
C MET A 402 11.32 -18.08 -10.14
N ARG A 403 11.06 -17.78 -8.88
CA ARG A 403 10.68 -18.81 -7.92
C ARG A 403 9.35 -19.39 -8.38
N THR A 404 9.34 -20.70 -8.52
CA THR A 404 8.14 -21.43 -8.91
C THR A 404 6.94 -20.93 -8.10
N PRO A 405 5.79 -20.62 -8.72
CA PRO A 405 4.63 -19.99 -8.04
C PRO A 405 4.16 -20.70 -6.78
N TRP A 406 4.38 -22.03 -6.69
CA TRP A 406 4.05 -22.87 -5.53
C TRP A 406 5.07 -22.80 -4.38
N LYS A 407 6.21 -22.15 -4.56
CA LYS A 407 7.20 -21.87 -3.51
C LYS A 407 7.16 -20.42 -3.03
N THR A 408 6.34 -19.60 -3.67
CA THR A 408 6.14 -18.22 -3.26
C THR A 408 5.18 -18.16 -2.07
N PRO A 409 5.23 -17.12 -1.23
CA PRO A 409 4.22 -16.85 -0.24
C PRO A 409 2.80 -16.93 -0.83
N SER A 410 1.83 -17.34 -0.04
CA SER A 410 0.46 -17.58 -0.50
C SER A 410 -0.18 -16.37 -1.18
N TRP A 411 0.15 -15.17 -0.75
CA TRP A 411 -0.28 -13.93 -1.37
C TRP A 411 0.31 -13.71 -2.77
N LEU A 412 1.54 -14.18 -3.04
CA LEU A 412 2.12 -14.17 -4.39
C LEU A 412 1.45 -15.17 -5.35
N SER A 413 1.00 -16.32 -4.84
CA SER A 413 0.38 -17.36 -5.68
C SER A 413 -1.02 -17.02 -6.18
N SER A 414 -1.71 -16.10 -5.54
CA SER A 414 -3.05 -15.64 -5.97
C SER A 414 -2.98 -14.53 -7.02
N ARG A 415 -1.80 -14.01 -7.31
CA ARG A 415 -1.58 -12.99 -8.31
C ARG A 415 -1.87 -13.53 -9.69
N ARG A 416 -2.60 -12.77 -10.47
CA ARG A 416 -2.68 -12.98 -11.91
C ARG A 416 -1.35 -12.58 -12.53
N SER A 417 -0.42 -13.51 -12.62
CA SER A 417 0.72 -13.32 -13.50
C SER A 417 0.37 -13.88 -14.87
N TYR A 418 0.48 -13.07 -15.89
CA TYR A 418 0.41 -13.53 -17.28
C TYR A 418 1.69 -14.31 -17.66
N TYR A 419 2.69 -14.27 -16.82
CA TYR A 419 3.97 -14.90 -17.06
C TYR A 419 4.10 -16.15 -16.20
N ILE A 420 4.14 -17.30 -16.85
CA ILE A 420 4.52 -18.56 -16.21
C ILE A 420 6.03 -18.68 -16.33
N ILE A 421 6.72 -18.49 -15.22
CA ILE A 421 8.18 -18.56 -15.19
C ILE A 421 8.57 -20.01 -14.89
N THR A 422 9.01 -20.70 -15.93
CA THR A 422 9.40 -22.11 -15.86
C THR A 422 10.90 -22.33 -15.88
N GLU A 423 11.65 -21.34 -16.36
CA GLU A 423 13.08 -21.44 -16.58
C GLU A 423 13.80 -20.17 -16.12
N ASN A 424 15.03 -20.33 -15.63
CA ASN A 424 15.91 -19.21 -15.29
C ASN A 424 17.10 -19.20 -16.26
N THR A 425 16.83 -18.85 -17.51
CA THR A 425 17.85 -18.72 -18.54
C THR A 425 17.90 -17.30 -19.08
N SER A 426 19.06 -16.86 -19.56
CA SER A 426 19.22 -15.55 -20.16
C SER A 426 18.26 -15.33 -21.34
N ASN A 427 18.03 -16.35 -22.16
CA ASN A 427 17.12 -16.26 -23.30
C ASN A 427 15.66 -16.07 -22.87
N TYR A 428 15.22 -16.77 -21.83
CA TYR A 428 13.88 -16.63 -21.30
C TYR A 428 13.68 -15.23 -20.69
N ASN A 429 14.66 -14.79 -19.90
CA ASN A 429 14.65 -13.45 -19.29
C ASN A 429 14.64 -12.36 -20.34
N HIS A 430 15.39 -12.53 -21.45
CA HIS A 430 15.36 -11.59 -22.55
C HIS A 430 13.98 -11.46 -23.20
N THR A 431 13.30 -12.58 -23.45
CA THR A 431 11.96 -12.58 -24.03
C THR A 431 10.96 -11.85 -23.11
N LEU A 432 11.03 -12.09 -21.80
CA LEU A 432 10.20 -11.41 -20.84
C LEU A 432 10.51 -9.91 -20.75
N ALA A 433 11.81 -9.56 -20.74
CA ALA A 433 12.25 -8.17 -20.68
C ALA A 433 11.83 -7.35 -21.91
N LEU A 434 11.77 -7.95 -23.09
CA LEU A 434 11.30 -7.29 -24.31
C LEU A 434 9.84 -6.80 -24.16
N ASP A 435 8.95 -7.66 -23.63
CA ASP A 435 7.55 -7.29 -23.43
C ASP A 435 7.41 -6.20 -22.37
N VAL A 436 8.04 -6.40 -21.21
CA VAL A 436 7.99 -5.45 -20.09
C VAL A 436 8.56 -4.08 -20.51
N ASN A 437 9.70 -4.07 -21.19
CA ASN A 437 10.31 -2.82 -21.68
C ASN A 437 9.43 -2.11 -22.71
N ALA A 438 8.77 -2.84 -23.60
CA ALA A 438 7.83 -2.25 -24.56
C ALA A 438 6.66 -1.55 -23.85
N ARG A 439 6.16 -2.12 -22.78
CA ARG A 439 5.09 -1.51 -21.97
C ARG A 439 5.58 -0.25 -21.25
N PHE A 440 6.78 -0.25 -20.69
CA PHE A 440 7.39 0.96 -20.11
C PHE A 440 7.59 2.05 -21.17
N ASP A 441 8.00 1.69 -22.39
CA ASP A 441 8.14 2.65 -23.47
C ASP A 441 6.80 3.29 -23.83
N MET A 442 5.73 2.51 -23.92
CA MET A 442 4.38 3.04 -24.16
C MET A 442 3.93 3.96 -23.01
N ALA A 443 4.18 3.58 -21.75
CA ALA A 443 3.86 4.44 -20.62
C ALA A 443 4.61 5.78 -20.68
N LEU A 444 5.90 5.75 -21.02
CA LEU A 444 6.73 6.94 -21.18
C LEU A 444 6.26 7.82 -22.34
N GLU A 445 5.84 7.23 -23.47
CA GLU A 445 5.26 7.97 -24.60
C GLU A 445 4.01 8.74 -24.18
N TYR A 446 3.07 8.10 -23.46
CA TYR A 446 1.88 8.77 -22.95
C TYR A 446 2.19 9.89 -21.96
N ILE A 447 3.15 9.69 -21.05
CA ILE A 447 3.59 10.74 -20.13
C ILE A 447 4.23 11.91 -20.88
N ASP A 448 5.10 11.63 -21.85
CA ASP A 448 5.75 12.67 -22.65
C ASP A 448 4.73 13.48 -23.46
N GLU A 449 3.69 12.83 -23.99
CA GLU A 449 2.58 13.52 -24.67
C GLU A 449 1.77 14.39 -23.71
N ALA A 450 1.44 13.88 -22.53
CA ALA A 450 0.75 14.64 -21.49
C ALA A 450 1.57 15.87 -21.07
N LEU A 451 2.85 15.71 -20.83
CA LEU A 451 3.75 16.81 -20.47
C LEU A 451 3.90 17.86 -21.60
N LYS A 452 3.79 17.46 -22.87
CA LYS A 452 3.75 18.41 -24.01
C LYS A 452 2.44 19.23 -24.04
N LEU A 453 1.32 18.65 -23.62
CA LEU A 453 0.05 19.38 -23.53
C LEU A 453 0.03 20.37 -22.37
N PHE A 454 0.71 20.05 -21.27
CA PHE A 454 0.62 20.81 -20.02
C PHE A 454 0.83 22.32 -20.18
N PRO A 455 1.84 22.85 -20.92
CA PRO A 455 2.04 24.29 -21.11
C PRO A 455 0.88 25.00 -21.82
N HIS A 456 0.01 24.25 -22.50
CA HIS A 456 -1.12 24.78 -23.27
C HIS A 456 -2.44 24.74 -22.48
N LEU A 457 -2.45 24.12 -21.29
CA LEU A 457 -3.64 24.01 -20.45
C LEU A 457 -4.01 25.38 -19.88
N ALA A 458 -5.19 25.84 -20.22
CA ALA A 458 -5.77 27.09 -19.71
C ALA A 458 -6.63 26.78 -18.48
N TYR A 459 -6.05 26.74 -17.30
CA TYR A 459 -6.76 26.54 -16.02
C TYR A 459 -6.90 27.82 -15.21
N LYS A 460 -7.94 27.88 -14.36
CA LYS A 460 -8.18 29.01 -13.47
C LYS A 460 -7.08 29.10 -12.42
N ALA A 461 -6.67 30.32 -12.06
CA ALA A 461 -5.55 30.58 -11.16
C ALA A 461 -5.69 29.92 -9.79
N GLU A 462 -6.91 29.76 -9.29
CA GLU A 462 -7.20 29.10 -8.01
C GLU A 462 -6.78 27.62 -7.97
N PHE A 463 -6.65 26.97 -9.12
CA PHE A 463 -6.20 25.58 -9.25
C PHE A 463 -4.71 25.42 -9.57
N GLY A 464 -3.97 26.52 -9.65
CA GLY A 464 -2.56 26.51 -10.07
C GLY A 464 -1.69 25.53 -9.27
N ALA A 465 -1.85 25.50 -7.94
CA ALA A 465 -1.10 24.59 -7.09
C ALA A 465 -1.44 23.10 -7.35
N GLU A 466 -2.69 22.77 -7.67
CA GLU A 466 -3.08 21.41 -8.04
C GLU A 466 -2.45 21.00 -9.37
N PHE A 467 -2.47 21.87 -10.37
CA PHE A 467 -1.86 21.60 -11.68
C PHE A 467 -0.33 21.47 -11.59
N THR A 468 0.32 22.29 -10.77
CA THR A 468 1.76 22.13 -10.50
C THR A 468 2.05 20.75 -9.95
N ARG A 469 1.29 20.27 -8.95
CA ARG A 469 1.46 18.91 -8.40
C ARG A 469 1.18 17.82 -9.42
N GLN A 470 0.16 17.97 -10.28
CA GLN A 470 -0.11 16.99 -11.34
C GLN A 470 1.05 16.89 -12.33
N LYS A 471 1.66 18.03 -12.69
CA LYS A 471 2.86 18.05 -13.53
C LYS A 471 4.04 17.38 -12.84
N GLU A 472 4.34 17.76 -11.60
CA GLU A 472 5.41 17.15 -10.79
C GLU A 472 5.21 15.64 -10.67
N ALA A 473 3.98 15.17 -10.43
CA ALA A 473 3.65 13.77 -10.36
C ALA A 473 4.01 13.02 -11.65
N LEU A 474 3.66 13.58 -12.81
CA LEU A 474 4.03 13.01 -14.11
C LEU A 474 5.54 12.99 -14.34
N GLU A 475 6.24 14.06 -14.00
CA GLU A 475 7.70 14.15 -14.14
C GLU A 475 8.44 13.16 -13.23
N ILE A 476 7.96 12.98 -11.99
CA ILE A 476 8.51 12.01 -11.03
C ILE A 476 8.27 10.58 -11.53
N ILE A 477 7.04 10.23 -11.91
CA ILE A 477 6.72 8.90 -12.43
C ILE A 477 7.53 8.60 -13.69
N ARG A 478 7.72 9.59 -14.56
CA ARG A 478 8.59 9.45 -15.73
C ARG A 478 10.01 9.04 -15.36
N CYS A 479 10.61 9.71 -14.40
CA CYS A 479 11.95 9.35 -13.91
C CYS A 479 11.97 7.93 -13.32
N GLN A 480 11.00 7.59 -12.51
CA GLN A 480 10.88 6.27 -11.88
C GLN A 480 10.74 5.15 -12.93
N LEU A 481 9.94 5.36 -13.99
CA LEU A 481 9.79 4.39 -15.08
C LEU A 481 11.10 4.19 -15.84
N ILE A 482 11.83 5.26 -16.16
CA ILE A 482 13.14 5.16 -16.81
C ILE A 482 14.10 4.36 -15.95
N CYS A 483 14.21 4.67 -14.67
CA CYS A 483 15.07 3.93 -13.75
C CYS A 483 14.67 2.46 -13.63
N ARG A 484 13.38 2.15 -13.55
CA ARG A 484 12.90 0.77 -13.54
C ARG A 484 13.28 0.01 -14.80
N LYS A 485 13.08 0.63 -15.95
CA LYS A 485 13.51 0.06 -17.23
C LYS A 485 15.01 -0.20 -17.24
N ASP A 486 15.80 0.77 -16.79
CA ASP A 486 17.27 0.65 -16.75
C ASP A 486 17.70 -0.52 -15.84
N HIS A 487 17.07 -0.69 -14.70
CA HIS A 487 17.35 -1.82 -13.80
C HIS A 487 17.00 -3.18 -14.41
N LEU A 488 15.88 -3.27 -15.11
CA LEU A 488 15.52 -4.50 -15.80
C LEU A 488 16.55 -4.86 -16.88
N MET A 489 17.00 -3.86 -17.63
CA MET A 489 18.05 -4.04 -18.65
C MET A 489 19.39 -4.45 -18.01
N LEU A 490 19.78 -3.88 -16.86
CA LEU A 490 20.97 -4.27 -16.12
C LEU A 490 20.89 -5.72 -15.62
N SER A 491 19.74 -6.11 -15.06
CA SER A 491 19.50 -7.49 -14.61
C SER A 491 19.61 -8.49 -15.77
N GLU A 492 19.05 -8.13 -16.92
CA GLU A 492 19.17 -8.91 -18.14
C GLU A 492 20.63 -9.06 -18.57
N CYS A 493 21.38 -7.95 -18.65
CA CYS A 493 22.80 -7.97 -18.98
C CYS A 493 23.58 -8.88 -18.02
N ALA A 494 23.33 -8.79 -16.73
CA ALA A 494 23.96 -9.63 -15.72
C ALA A 494 23.66 -11.13 -15.95
N SER A 495 22.44 -11.49 -16.31
CA SER A 495 22.05 -12.85 -16.64
C SER A 495 22.84 -13.40 -17.82
N PHE A 496 22.99 -12.62 -18.89
CA PHE A 496 23.81 -13.00 -20.07
C PHE A 496 25.29 -13.16 -19.70
N MET A 497 25.85 -12.21 -18.97
CA MET A 497 27.26 -12.25 -18.56
C MET A 497 27.58 -13.48 -17.68
N ARG A 498 26.67 -13.88 -16.80
CA ARG A 498 26.83 -15.11 -15.98
C ARG A 498 26.88 -16.39 -16.80
N GLU A 499 26.17 -16.43 -17.90
CA GLU A 499 26.21 -17.53 -18.85
C GLU A 499 27.40 -17.42 -19.84
N ASN A 500 28.34 -16.50 -19.62
CA ASN A 500 29.46 -16.17 -20.51
C ASN A 500 28.98 -15.76 -21.93
N LYS A 501 27.82 -15.12 -22.02
CA LYS A 501 27.28 -14.55 -23.25
C LYS A 501 27.53 -13.04 -23.31
N THR A 502 27.52 -12.49 -24.50
CA THR A 502 27.58 -11.02 -24.68
C THR A 502 26.32 -10.39 -24.13
N ALA A 503 26.48 -9.37 -23.29
CA ALA A 503 25.35 -8.58 -22.78
C ALA A 503 24.53 -7.98 -23.94
N PRO A 504 23.20 -8.00 -23.87
CA PRO A 504 22.34 -7.51 -24.96
C PRO A 504 22.37 -5.98 -25.11
N PHE A 505 22.82 -5.27 -24.06
CA PHE A 505 22.90 -3.80 -24.04
C PHE A 505 24.26 -3.33 -23.50
N ASP A 506 24.60 -2.08 -23.76
CA ASP A 506 25.77 -1.43 -23.16
C ASP A 506 25.48 -1.05 -21.70
N VAL A 507 26.02 -1.84 -20.79
CA VAL A 507 25.88 -1.63 -19.32
C VAL A 507 26.33 -0.24 -18.90
N GLY A 508 27.45 0.24 -19.46
CA GLY A 508 27.98 1.56 -19.12
C GLY A 508 27.07 2.70 -19.58
N GLU A 509 26.41 2.53 -20.72
CA GLU A 509 25.41 3.50 -21.19
C GLU A 509 24.17 3.53 -20.28
N ILE A 510 23.65 2.34 -19.90
CA ILE A 510 22.52 2.24 -18.99
C ILE A 510 22.83 2.92 -17.66
N LEU A 511 23.97 2.60 -17.04
CA LEU A 511 24.37 3.20 -15.76
C LEU A 511 24.50 4.73 -15.83
N ARG A 512 25.04 5.27 -16.93
CA ARG A 512 25.11 6.74 -17.13
C ARG A 512 23.74 7.38 -17.31
N ARG A 513 22.82 6.71 -18.01
CA ARG A 513 21.45 7.19 -18.18
C ARG A 513 20.70 7.18 -16.86
N ASP A 514 20.81 6.10 -16.11
CA ASP A 514 20.21 5.95 -14.78
C ASP A 514 20.68 7.06 -13.83
N ARG A 515 21.99 7.30 -13.77
CA ARG A 515 22.56 8.40 -13.00
C ARG A 515 21.97 9.77 -13.38
N LYS A 516 21.88 10.04 -14.68
CA LYS A 516 21.31 11.30 -15.18
C LYS A 516 19.83 11.44 -14.81
N THR A 517 19.10 10.34 -14.84
CA THR A 517 17.68 10.32 -14.47
C THR A 517 17.51 10.56 -12.98
N ALA A 518 18.35 9.96 -12.13
CA ALA A 518 18.37 10.19 -10.69
C ALA A 518 18.66 11.66 -10.34
N GLU A 519 19.64 12.26 -11.02
CA GLU A 519 19.95 13.67 -10.87
C GLU A 519 18.78 14.56 -11.28
N THR A 520 18.08 14.19 -12.36
CA THR A 520 16.87 14.90 -12.80
C THR A 520 15.76 14.79 -11.75
N LEU A 521 15.52 13.60 -11.21
CA LEU A 521 14.53 13.37 -10.15
C LEU A 521 14.86 14.19 -8.89
N LYS A 522 16.14 14.18 -8.48
CA LYS A 522 16.59 14.99 -7.35
C LYS A 522 16.30 16.49 -7.56
N ASN A 523 16.61 17.02 -8.74
CA ASN A 523 16.35 18.42 -9.05
C ASN A 523 14.84 18.74 -9.01
N ILE A 524 13.99 17.87 -9.53
CA ILE A 524 12.51 18.04 -9.45
C ILE A 524 12.07 18.13 -7.96
N LEU A 525 12.60 17.27 -7.11
CA LEU A 525 12.23 17.26 -5.69
C LEU A 525 12.79 18.48 -4.93
N ASP A 526 14.02 18.86 -5.22
CA ASP A 526 14.67 20.05 -4.60
C ASP A 526 13.94 21.35 -4.99
N ASP A 527 13.49 21.44 -6.23
CA ASP A 527 12.79 22.62 -6.78
C ASP A 527 11.30 22.66 -6.45
N SER A 528 10.71 21.55 -6.00
CA SER A 528 9.28 21.47 -5.70
C SER A 528 8.88 22.35 -4.51
N ASP A 529 7.77 23.05 -4.65
CA ASP A 529 7.12 23.75 -3.52
C ASP A 529 6.22 22.85 -2.68
N THR A 530 6.07 21.58 -3.06
CA THR A 530 5.28 20.60 -2.35
C THR A 530 6.02 20.14 -1.09
N PRO A 531 5.55 20.47 0.12
CA PRO A 531 6.34 20.34 1.35
C PRO A 531 6.87 18.92 1.60
N TYR A 532 6.06 17.90 1.36
CA TYR A 532 6.44 16.50 1.61
C TYR A 532 7.47 15.96 0.62
N LEU A 533 7.66 16.59 -0.57
CA LEU A 533 8.67 16.17 -1.53
C LEU A 533 10.09 16.64 -1.13
N LYS A 534 10.20 17.61 -0.25
CA LYS A 534 11.50 18.14 0.21
C LYS A 534 12.22 17.23 1.22
N ASP A 535 11.51 16.30 1.84
CA ASP A 535 12.05 15.40 2.86
C ASP A 535 12.76 14.16 2.29
N TYR A 536 13.00 14.14 0.99
CA TYR A 536 13.65 13.01 0.30
C TYR A 536 15.18 13.15 0.23
N ASP A 537 15.85 13.04 1.39
CA ASP A 537 17.32 13.18 1.47
C ASP A 537 18.10 11.97 0.90
N PHE A 538 17.45 10.83 0.75
CA PHE A 538 18.10 9.60 0.30
C PHE A 538 18.58 9.62 -1.17
N LEU A 539 18.11 10.56 -2.01
CA LEU A 539 18.58 10.68 -3.41
C LEU A 539 20.04 11.11 -3.50
N GLY A 540 20.54 11.86 -2.52
CA GLY A 540 21.98 12.17 -2.43
C GLY A 540 22.82 10.92 -2.19
N GLU A 541 22.39 10.06 -1.27
CA GLU A 541 23.02 8.76 -1.01
C GLU A 541 22.94 7.85 -2.25
N SER A 542 21.79 7.83 -2.91
CA SER A 542 21.56 7.03 -4.12
C SER A 542 22.49 7.42 -5.26
N LEU A 543 22.74 8.71 -5.51
CA LEU A 543 23.68 9.15 -6.52
C LEU A 543 25.10 8.66 -6.21
N GLY A 544 25.52 8.68 -4.95
CA GLY A 544 26.80 8.13 -4.51
C GLY A 544 26.95 6.63 -4.81
N ILE A 545 25.89 5.87 -4.61
CA ILE A 545 25.84 4.43 -4.92
C ILE A 545 25.93 4.17 -6.42
N ILE A 546 25.25 4.96 -7.23
CA ILE A 546 25.33 4.81 -8.70
C ILE A 546 26.74 5.16 -9.18
N ASP A 547 27.36 6.23 -8.67
CA ASP A 547 28.73 6.59 -9.01
C ASP A 547 29.73 5.50 -8.61
N GLU A 548 29.55 4.85 -7.45
CA GLU A 548 30.33 3.68 -7.04
C GLU A 548 30.12 2.50 -7.98
N CYS A 549 28.88 2.22 -8.37
CA CYS A 549 28.53 1.18 -9.33
C CYS A 549 29.21 1.38 -10.68
N ILE A 550 29.17 2.62 -11.20
CA ILE A 550 29.87 3.00 -12.44
C ILE A 550 31.37 2.80 -12.31
N GLY A 551 31.95 3.22 -11.19
CA GLY A 551 33.38 3.03 -10.91
C GLY A 551 33.79 1.56 -10.87
N LYS A 552 32.99 0.71 -10.23
CA LYS A 552 33.22 -0.75 -10.18
C LYS A 552 33.11 -1.38 -11.56
N TYR A 553 32.11 -1.06 -12.33
CA TYR A 553 31.93 -1.59 -13.69
C TYR A 553 33.11 -1.20 -14.61
N ASN A 554 33.52 0.07 -14.59
CA ASN A 554 34.66 0.54 -15.38
C ASN A 554 35.98 -0.08 -14.95
N GLY A 555 36.14 -0.47 -13.68
CA GLY A 555 37.34 -1.14 -13.17
C GLY A 555 37.40 -2.62 -13.52
N SER A 556 36.32 -3.33 -13.37
CA SER A 556 36.19 -4.76 -13.69
C SER A 556 34.71 -5.16 -13.78
N PRO A 557 34.19 -5.42 -14.99
CA PRO A 557 32.83 -5.93 -15.16
C PRO A 557 32.55 -7.24 -14.40
N GLU A 558 33.54 -8.13 -14.31
CA GLU A 558 33.42 -9.38 -13.59
C GLU A 558 33.26 -9.15 -12.08
N LYS A 559 34.01 -8.21 -11.51
CA LYS A 559 33.88 -7.83 -10.11
C LYS A 559 32.52 -7.17 -9.85
N TRP A 560 32.07 -6.27 -10.72
CA TRP A 560 30.74 -5.69 -10.66
C TRP A 560 29.66 -6.79 -10.63
N LEU A 561 29.75 -7.78 -11.54
CA LEU A 561 28.81 -8.89 -11.61
C LEU A 561 28.82 -9.77 -10.34
N SER A 562 29.97 -9.94 -9.67
CA SER A 562 30.10 -10.75 -8.45
C SER A 562 29.59 -10.03 -7.19
N GLU A 563 29.66 -8.72 -7.14
CA GLU A 563 29.22 -7.93 -5.99
C GLU A 563 27.71 -7.70 -5.99
N TYR A 564 27.08 -7.67 -7.16
CA TYR A 564 25.64 -7.65 -7.30
C TYR A 564 25.15 -9.12 -7.35
N ASN A 565 25.03 -9.73 -6.17
CA ASN A 565 24.42 -11.06 -6.02
C ASN A 565 22.92 -10.96 -6.33
N PHE A 566 22.60 -11.23 -7.56
CA PHE A 566 21.24 -11.40 -8.01
C PHE A 566 20.67 -12.77 -7.63
#